data_a86c7783b99b81b041c79adc04ddb592
#
_entry.id   a86c7783b99b81b041c79adc04ddb592
#
_cell.length_a   1.000
_cell.length_b   1.000
_cell.length_c   1.000
_cell.angle_alpha   90.00
_cell.angle_beta   90.00
_cell.angle_gamma   90.00
#
_symmetry.space_group_name_H-M   'P 1'
#
loop_
_entity.id
_entity.type
_entity.pdbx_description
1 polymer ?
#
loop_
_entity_poly.entity_id
_entity_poly.type
_entity_poly.pdbx_seq_one_letter_code
_entity_poly.pdbx_strand_id
1 'polypeptide(L)'
;MIFITYPLIWSQEVVDKIWQKHRLTPEEVEEVIYDDKPICHKGTSNSYCVYGQAISGRYLFIVLGRRGKRAQYKVITARDMEDKEKRYYKRRRN
;
A
#
# COMPACT_ATOMS: atom_id res chain seq x y z
N MET A 1 1.05 -10.73 12.32
CA MET A 1 0.38 -9.49 11.89
C MET A 1 1.37 -8.34 11.88
N ILE A 2 1.32 -7.52 10.86
CA ILE A 2 2.21 -6.36 10.73
C ILE A 2 1.48 -5.13 11.24
N PHE A 3 2.11 -4.43 12.20
CA PHE A 3 1.61 -3.16 12.65
C PHE A 3 2.28 -2.07 11.83
N ILE A 4 1.48 -1.34 11.05
CA ILE A 4 1.99 -0.25 10.25
C ILE A 4 1.83 1.03 11.05
N THR A 5 2.96 1.62 11.41
CA THR A 5 3.00 2.78 12.28
C THR A 5 2.65 4.05 11.51
N TYR A 6 1.76 4.84 12.08
CA TYR A 6 1.43 6.16 11.56
C TYR A 6 2.43 7.18 12.10
N PRO A 7 2.83 8.19 11.32
CA PRO A 7 2.50 8.38 9.91
C PRO A 7 3.41 7.57 8.99
N LEU A 8 2.93 7.31 7.79
CA LEU A 8 3.78 6.75 6.74
C LEU A 8 4.79 7.81 6.29
N ILE A 9 5.95 7.34 5.86
CA ILE A 9 6.97 8.23 5.31
C ILE A 9 6.73 8.36 3.81
N TRP A 10 6.61 9.60 3.34
CA TRP A 10 6.41 9.92 1.93
C TRP A 10 7.57 10.75 1.41
N SER A 11 8.09 10.43 0.22
CA SER A 11 8.98 11.30 -0.50
C SER A 11 8.20 12.01 -1.59
N GLN A 12 8.60 13.23 -1.93
CA GLN A 12 7.96 13.96 -3.01
C GLN A 12 8.05 13.21 -4.33
N GLU A 13 9.16 12.54 -4.55
CA GLU A 13 9.37 11.73 -5.76
C GLU A 13 8.29 10.65 -5.91
N VAL A 14 7.98 9.95 -4.83
CA VAL A 14 6.96 8.90 -4.86
C VAL A 14 5.57 9.51 -5.04
N VAL A 15 5.28 10.61 -4.36
CA VAL A 15 3.99 11.31 -4.51
C VAL A 15 3.76 11.68 -5.97
N ASP A 16 4.77 12.27 -6.61
CA ASP A 16 4.67 12.68 -8.01
C ASP A 16 4.53 11.48 -8.93
N LYS A 17 5.28 10.43 -8.68
CA LYS A 17 5.29 9.23 -9.50
C LYS A 17 3.94 8.52 -9.50
N ILE A 18 3.35 8.31 -8.34
CA ILE A 18 2.07 7.61 -8.28
C ILE A 18 0.95 8.44 -8.89
N TRP A 19 1.04 9.75 -8.81
CA TRP A 19 0.07 10.61 -9.48
C TRP A 19 0.24 10.56 -10.99
N GLN A 20 1.47 10.73 -11.49
CA GLN A 20 1.73 10.78 -12.92
C GLN A 20 1.40 9.46 -13.62
N LYS A 21 1.77 8.34 -13.00
CA LYS A 21 1.61 7.03 -13.63
C LYS A 21 0.23 6.42 -13.40
N HIS A 22 -0.38 6.69 -12.26
CA HIS A 22 -1.57 5.95 -11.85
C HIS A 22 -2.72 6.83 -11.38
N ARG A 23 -2.51 8.14 -11.34
CA ARG A 23 -3.49 9.09 -10.81
C ARG A 23 -3.94 8.73 -9.40
N LEU A 24 -2.99 8.28 -8.59
CA LEU A 24 -3.21 7.98 -7.19
C LEU A 24 -2.71 9.11 -6.31
N THR A 25 -3.43 9.35 -5.21
CA THR A 25 -3.05 10.33 -4.22
C THR A 25 -2.55 9.63 -2.96
N PRO A 26 -1.72 10.31 -2.14
CA PRO A 26 -1.33 9.76 -0.84
C PRO A 26 -2.53 9.40 0.04
N GLU A 27 -3.61 10.20 -0.03
CA GLU A 27 -4.80 9.96 0.76
C GLU A 27 -5.44 8.62 0.44
N GLU A 28 -5.50 8.26 -0.85
CA GLU A 28 -6.05 6.97 -1.27
C GLU A 28 -5.24 5.80 -0.73
N VAL A 29 -3.90 5.94 -0.75
CA VAL A 29 -3.00 4.92 -0.21
C VAL A 29 -3.21 4.78 1.30
N GLU A 30 -3.28 5.91 2.00
CA GLU A 30 -3.47 5.89 3.45
C GLU A 30 -4.82 5.32 3.86
N GLU A 31 -5.86 5.55 3.06
CA GLU A 31 -7.16 4.93 3.28
C GLU A 31 -7.05 3.40 3.31
N VAL A 32 -6.29 2.84 2.37
CA VAL A 32 -6.10 1.39 2.32
C VAL A 32 -5.35 0.90 3.56
N ILE A 33 -4.29 1.61 3.94
CA ILE A 33 -3.42 1.18 5.04
C ILE A 33 -4.13 1.27 6.39
N TYR A 34 -4.89 2.35 6.63
CA TYR A 34 -5.41 2.64 7.97
C TYR A 34 -6.90 2.37 8.14
N ASP A 35 -7.69 2.48 7.09
CA ASP A 35 -9.16 2.43 7.21
C ASP A 35 -9.77 1.12 6.75
N ASP A 36 -9.07 0.38 5.91
CA ASP A 36 -9.54 -0.90 5.43
C ASP A 36 -8.79 -2.02 6.14
N LYS A 37 -9.18 -3.26 5.91
CA LYS A 37 -8.47 -4.42 6.42
C LYS A 37 -7.57 -4.97 5.31
N PRO A 38 -6.38 -4.42 5.14
CA PRO A 38 -5.53 -4.81 4.04
C PRO A 38 -4.92 -6.18 4.27
N ILE A 39 -4.57 -6.84 3.17
CA ILE A 39 -3.81 -8.09 3.22
C ILE A 39 -2.36 -7.72 3.03
N CYS A 40 -1.53 -8.08 4.00
CA CYS A 40 -0.10 -7.74 3.98
C CYS A 40 0.75 -8.99 3.83
N HIS A 41 1.74 -8.92 2.96
CA HIS A 41 2.73 -9.98 2.78
C HIS A 41 4.12 -9.39 2.87
N LYS A 42 5.04 -10.15 3.45
CA LYS A 42 6.44 -9.75 3.43
C LYS A 42 6.97 -9.96 2.02
N GLY A 43 7.60 -8.93 1.47
CA GLY A 43 8.28 -9.01 0.19
C GLY A 43 9.77 -9.29 0.38
N THR A 44 10.57 -8.92 -0.62
CA THR A 44 12.02 -9.06 -0.55
C THR A 44 12.62 -7.88 0.22
N SER A 45 13.75 -8.10 0.89
CA SER A 45 14.62 -7.06 1.47
C SER A 45 13.88 -5.99 2.30
N ASN A 46 13.28 -6.39 3.42
CA ASN A 46 12.61 -5.46 4.33
C ASN A 46 11.45 -4.68 3.69
N SER A 47 10.84 -5.25 2.66
CA SER A 47 9.67 -4.66 2.04
C SER A 47 8.42 -5.47 2.36
N TYR A 48 7.27 -4.81 2.21
CA TYR A 48 5.97 -5.44 2.45
C TYR A 48 5.03 -5.04 1.33
N CYS A 49 4.25 -6.01 0.87
CA CYS A 49 3.24 -5.79 -0.15
C CYS A 49 1.88 -5.74 0.51
N VAL A 50 1.11 -4.70 0.22
CA VAL A 50 -0.20 -4.49 0.83
C VAL A 50 -1.24 -4.45 -0.27
N TYR A 51 -2.29 -5.25 -0.12
CA TYR A 51 -3.44 -5.30 -1.03
C TYR A 51 -4.65 -4.77 -0.26
N GLY A 52 -5.37 -3.84 -0.85
CA GLY A 52 -6.56 -3.32 -0.20
C GLY A 52 -7.42 -2.50 -1.16
N GLN A 53 -8.53 -2.02 -0.64
CA GLN A 53 -9.49 -1.24 -1.42
C GLN A 53 -9.65 0.13 -0.76
N ALA A 54 -9.47 1.19 -1.56
CA ALA A 54 -9.69 2.55 -1.09
C ALA A 54 -11.19 2.83 -0.95
N ILE A 55 -11.53 3.89 -0.24
CA ILE A 55 -12.93 4.29 -0.04
C ILE A 55 -13.63 4.52 -1.37
N SER A 56 -12.90 5.05 -2.36
CA SER A 56 -13.43 5.30 -3.70
C SER A 56 -13.78 4.02 -4.45
N GLY A 57 -13.38 2.85 -3.95
CA GLY A 57 -13.61 1.57 -4.60
C GLY A 57 -12.43 1.03 -5.37
N ARG A 58 -11.36 1.80 -5.52
CA ARG A 58 -10.16 1.36 -6.26
C ARG A 58 -9.44 0.27 -5.47
N TYR A 59 -9.05 -0.79 -6.17
CA TYR A 59 -8.23 -1.84 -5.59
C TYR A 59 -6.77 -1.49 -5.80
N LEU A 60 -6.02 -1.37 -4.71
CA LEU A 60 -4.64 -0.89 -4.74
C LEU A 60 -3.66 -1.94 -4.28
N PHE A 61 -2.50 -1.95 -4.94
CA PHE A 61 -1.32 -2.70 -4.54
C PHE A 61 -0.25 -1.70 -4.13
N ILE A 62 0.22 -1.82 -2.90
CA ILE A 62 1.14 -0.85 -2.29
C ILE A 62 2.37 -1.58 -1.82
N VAL A 63 3.55 -1.01 -2.09
CA VAL A 63 4.82 -1.54 -1.58
C VAL A 63 5.35 -0.58 -0.54
N LEU A 64 5.61 -1.11 0.65
CA LEU A 64 6.18 -0.37 1.77
C LEU A 64 7.57 -0.89 2.08
N GLY A 65 8.49 0.00 2.42
CA GLY A 65 9.79 -0.36 2.93
C GLY A 65 9.88 -0.04 4.41
N ARG A 66 10.44 -0.95 5.20
CA ARG A 66 10.65 -0.71 6.62
C ARG A 66 11.93 0.09 6.81
N ARG A 67 11.85 1.12 7.63
CA ARG A 67 12.98 1.99 7.92
C ARG A 67 13.31 1.98 9.41
N GLY A 68 14.62 1.82 9.71
CA GLY A 68 15.13 1.98 11.06
C GLY A 68 14.70 0.91 12.04
N LYS A 69 15.08 1.10 13.30
CA LYS A 69 14.75 0.16 14.38
C LYS A 69 13.32 0.30 14.87
N ARG A 70 12.73 1.48 14.71
CA ARG A 70 11.33 1.71 15.02
C ARG A 70 10.54 1.36 13.76
N ALA A 71 9.55 0.54 13.86
CA ALA A 71 8.79 0.03 12.71
C ALA A 71 8.13 1.15 11.91
N GLN A 72 8.95 2.02 11.29
CA GLN A 72 8.49 3.07 10.40
C GLN A 72 8.47 2.54 8.98
N TYR A 73 7.44 2.92 8.22
CA TYR A 73 7.24 2.42 6.87
C TYR A 73 7.22 3.56 5.88
N LYS A 74 8.02 3.41 4.84
CA LYS A 74 8.08 4.36 3.73
C LYS A 74 7.32 3.79 2.55
N VAL A 75 6.48 4.60 1.93
CA VAL A 75 5.81 4.17 0.70
C VAL A 75 6.84 4.19 -0.43
N ILE A 76 7.05 3.03 -1.04
CA ILE A 76 7.97 2.88 -2.17
C ILE A 76 7.24 3.10 -3.47
N THR A 77 6.07 2.48 -3.62
CA THR A 77 5.21 2.66 -4.78
C THR A 77 3.80 2.20 -4.47
N ALA A 78 2.86 2.61 -5.32
CA ALA A 78 1.48 2.16 -5.25
C ALA A 78 0.90 2.20 -6.67
N ARG A 79 0.02 1.26 -6.96
CA ARG A 79 -0.64 1.19 -8.27
C ARG A 79 -1.96 0.45 -8.12
N ASP A 80 -2.78 0.49 -9.17
CA ASP A 80 -3.98 -0.33 -9.20
C ASP A 80 -3.60 -1.82 -9.28
N MET A 81 -4.43 -2.67 -8.69
CA MET A 81 -4.24 -4.11 -8.79
C MET A 81 -4.48 -4.60 -10.20
N GLU A 82 -3.71 -5.61 -10.60
CA GLU A 82 -4.00 -6.38 -11.81
C GLU A 82 -5.15 -7.34 -11.53
N ASP A 83 -5.76 -7.91 -12.57
CA ASP A 83 -6.92 -8.78 -12.40
C ASP A 83 -6.64 -9.99 -11.51
N LYS A 84 -5.46 -10.60 -11.66
CA LYS A 84 -5.09 -11.75 -10.82
C LYS A 84 -4.95 -11.34 -9.35
N GLU A 85 -4.47 -10.12 -9.11
CA GLU A 85 -4.34 -9.59 -7.75
C GLU A 85 -5.69 -9.31 -7.12
N LYS A 86 -6.63 -8.78 -7.91
CA LYS A 86 -8.01 -8.58 -7.43
C LYS A 86 -8.66 -9.90 -7.05
N ARG A 87 -8.48 -10.94 -7.87
CA ARG A 87 -9.01 -12.26 -7.56
C ARG A 87 -8.42 -12.82 -6.28
N TYR A 88 -7.12 -12.68 -6.11
CA TYR A 88 -6.42 -13.11 -4.90
C TYR A 88 -6.96 -12.37 -3.68
N TYR A 89 -7.06 -11.05 -3.77
CA TYR A 89 -7.53 -10.21 -2.66
C TYR A 89 -8.95 -10.57 -2.26
N LYS A 90 -9.85 -10.71 -3.23
CA LYS A 90 -11.25 -11.03 -2.97
C LYS A 90 -11.42 -12.39 -2.31
N ARG A 91 -10.63 -13.38 -2.72
CA ARG A 91 -10.66 -14.70 -2.09
C ARG A 91 -10.20 -14.65 -0.65
N ARG A 92 -9.17 -13.87 -0.38
CA ARG A 92 -8.61 -13.80 0.98
C ARG A 92 -9.51 -13.01 1.93
N ARG A 93 -10.30 -12.09 1.41
CA ARG A 93 -11.18 -11.24 2.21
C ARG A 93 -12.43 -11.99 2.67
N ASN A 94 -12.85 -13.00 1.96
CA ASN A 94 -14.09 -13.74 2.28
C ASN A 94 -13.88 -14.77 3.37
#